data_c89d3fdb42a79b3677fa6dd31da12325
#
_entry.id   c89d3fdb42a79b3677fa6dd31da12325
#
_cell.length_a   1.000
_cell.length_b   1.000
_cell.length_c   1.000
_cell.angle_alpha   90.00
_cell.angle_beta   90.00
_cell.angle_gamma   90.00
#
_symmetry.space_group_name_H-M   'P 1'
#
loop_
_entity.id
_entity.type
_entity.pdbx_description
1 polymer ?
#
loop_
_entity_poly.entity_id
_entity_poly.type
_entity_poly.pdbx_seq_one_letter_code
_entity_poly.pdbx_strand_id
1 'polypeptide(L)'
;MTPTELAKSRLETTYNRFAPFMQCIALYVIVFVLSALGFILSATEKKAWGEALRRSASWVLYATLIVHTGALLVRMSLMDRPFVFVTNLYSSAVFIGWGCVILGMVLERIFPLGVGNAVAGILGMATTIVAHNLTTDDTLEMMEAVLDTNFWLATHVTTVTLGYTATFVAGFLSAVYVLLLCATVVKDGFTDPKPPSLGGLLSFGAAAGGVVGIPMVLLWFFCTAAAAKFEWVHSSIPMVVLVVTGGAAAFYAGGLLFLKAGDVAVDADGKPLATGQLPAAAKPLAGMALDADKVKVFGQMIYGVLCFATLLSFVGTVLGGIWADQSWGRFWGWDPKENGAVLIVLWNALILHARWCGMVKTRGIAVLALFGNVICAWSWFGTNQLGIGLHAYGFDTRLADGCTNFWLSQLVIMGLGMIPAVYWASATRRRAAAAPVVLVPVALIEEALAPTPGPSVVKKKKRKK
;
A
#
# COMPACT_ATOMS: atom_id res chain seq x y z
N MET A 1 -22.15 17.35 -41.65
CA MET A 1 -22.02 16.24 -40.67
C MET A 1 -22.63 14.99 -41.24
N THR A 2 -21.89 13.96 -41.34
CA THR A 2 -22.41 12.64 -41.69
C THR A 2 -23.27 12.05 -40.55
N PRO A 3 -24.16 11.09 -40.80
CA PRO A 3 -24.93 10.43 -39.75
C PRO A 3 -24.03 9.81 -38.65
N THR A 4 -22.84 9.34 -39.01
CA THR A 4 -21.83 8.75 -38.09
C THR A 4 -21.21 9.82 -37.19
N GLU A 5 -20.84 10.98 -37.75
CA GLU A 5 -20.32 12.13 -36.98
C GLU A 5 -21.35 12.66 -35.99
N LEU A 6 -22.63 12.73 -36.40
CA LEU A 6 -23.70 13.15 -35.52
C LEU A 6 -23.93 12.16 -34.37
N ALA A 7 -23.88 10.86 -34.64
CA ALA A 7 -23.99 9.82 -33.60
C ALA A 7 -22.82 9.90 -32.61
N LYS A 8 -21.60 10.12 -33.09
CA LYS A 8 -20.40 10.28 -32.27
C LYS A 8 -20.50 11.53 -31.38
N SER A 9 -20.89 12.68 -31.94
CA SER A 9 -21.09 13.92 -31.16
C SER A 9 -22.17 13.75 -30.07
N ARG A 10 -23.26 13.02 -30.36
CA ARG A 10 -24.29 12.71 -29.35
C ARG A 10 -23.75 11.81 -28.25
N LEU A 11 -22.96 10.80 -28.62
CA LEU A 11 -22.31 9.89 -27.65
C LEU A 11 -21.37 10.68 -26.73
N GLU A 12 -20.54 11.55 -27.29
CA GLU A 12 -19.63 12.41 -26.54
C GLU A 12 -20.38 13.35 -25.58
N THR A 13 -21.42 14.02 -26.08
CA THR A 13 -22.28 14.88 -25.25
C THR A 13 -22.89 14.12 -24.09
N THR A 14 -23.39 12.90 -24.35
CA THR A 14 -23.98 12.04 -23.32
C THR A 14 -22.93 11.59 -22.31
N TYR A 15 -21.76 11.19 -22.80
CA TYR A 15 -20.63 10.77 -21.96
C TYR A 15 -20.16 11.91 -21.02
N ASN A 16 -19.98 13.10 -21.58
CA ASN A 16 -19.54 14.30 -20.79
C ASN A 16 -20.61 14.68 -19.77
N ARG A 17 -21.91 14.61 -20.12
CA ARG A 17 -23.01 14.89 -19.19
C ARG A 17 -23.11 13.86 -18.06
N PHE A 18 -22.91 12.58 -18.38
CA PHE A 18 -22.93 11.51 -17.37
C PHE A 18 -21.70 11.55 -16.47
N ALA A 19 -20.56 12.05 -16.98
CA ALA A 19 -19.28 12.16 -16.25
C ALA A 19 -18.91 10.88 -15.50
N PRO A 20 -18.73 9.73 -16.16
CA PRO A 20 -18.68 8.40 -15.53
C PRO A 20 -17.54 8.28 -14.51
N PHE A 21 -16.40 8.90 -14.75
CA PHE A 21 -15.29 8.85 -13.80
C PHE A 21 -15.59 9.63 -12.51
N MET A 22 -16.36 10.73 -12.58
CA MET A 22 -16.83 11.45 -11.39
C MET A 22 -17.78 10.56 -10.55
N GLN A 23 -18.67 9.81 -11.21
CA GLN A 23 -19.53 8.85 -10.53
C GLN A 23 -18.69 7.73 -9.87
N CYS A 24 -17.65 7.26 -10.55
CA CYS A 24 -16.74 6.26 -10.00
C CYS A 24 -16.04 6.74 -8.72
N ILE A 25 -15.66 8.02 -8.61
CA ILE A 25 -15.04 8.58 -7.39
C ILE A 25 -15.96 8.34 -6.18
N ALA A 26 -17.23 8.74 -6.29
CA ALA A 26 -18.20 8.56 -5.21
C ALA A 26 -18.39 7.08 -4.82
N LEU A 27 -18.48 6.20 -5.81
CA LEU A 27 -18.60 4.76 -5.57
C LEU A 27 -17.35 4.16 -4.93
N TYR A 28 -16.14 4.59 -5.32
CA TYR A 28 -14.89 4.16 -4.69
C TYR A 28 -14.78 4.60 -3.23
N VAL A 29 -15.27 5.81 -2.89
CA VAL A 29 -15.39 6.28 -1.50
C VAL A 29 -16.28 5.33 -0.71
N ILE A 30 -17.46 4.97 -1.25
CA ILE A 30 -18.37 4.03 -0.60
C ILE A 30 -17.69 2.67 -0.39
N VAL A 31 -16.99 2.14 -1.40
CA VAL A 31 -16.24 0.87 -1.29
C VAL A 31 -15.21 0.95 -0.16
N PHE A 32 -14.43 2.02 -0.11
CA PHE A 32 -13.41 2.20 0.92
C PHE A 32 -14.04 2.25 2.33
N VAL A 33 -15.08 3.06 2.51
CA VAL A 33 -15.77 3.20 3.80
C VAL A 33 -16.39 1.88 4.26
N LEU A 34 -17.10 1.18 3.37
CA LEU A 34 -17.68 -0.14 3.69
C LEU A 34 -16.60 -1.16 4.04
N SER A 35 -15.46 -1.16 3.31
CA SER A 35 -14.35 -2.08 3.58
C SER A 35 -13.67 -1.78 4.91
N ALA A 36 -13.42 -0.50 5.22
CA ALA A 36 -12.79 -0.07 6.46
C ALA A 36 -13.69 -0.39 7.67
N LEU A 37 -14.97 -0.05 7.59
CA LEU A 37 -15.96 -0.38 8.63
C LEU A 37 -16.13 -1.90 8.77
N GLY A 38 -16.16 -2.62 7.65
CA GLY A 38 -16.23 -4.08 7.63
C GLY A 38 -15.04 -4.70 8.34
N PHE A 39 -13.82 -4.21 8.08
CA PHE A 39 -12.60 -4.65 8.74
C PHE A 39 -12.63 -4.37 10.25
N ILE A 40 -13.02 -3.15 10.67
CA ILE A 40 -13.12 -2.76 12.07
C ILE A 40 -14.16 -3.64 12.81
N LEU A 41 -15.36 -3.80 12.24
CA LEU A 41 -16.42 -4.60 12.87
C LEU A 41 -16.07 -6.09 12.92
N SER A 42 -15.35 -6.62 11.94
CA SER A 42 -14.86 -8.00 11.96
C SER A 42 -13.86 -8.27 13.10
N ALA A 43 -13.20 -7.20 13.59
CA ALA A 43 -12.30 -7.25 14.73
C ALA A 43 -13.02 -7.19 16.10
N THR A 44 -14.33 -6.99 16.10
CA THR A 44 -15.19 -6.90 17.30
C THR A 44 -16.11 -8.11 17.43
N GLU A 45 -17.03 -8.09 18.41
CA GLU A 45 -18.06 -9.11 18.55
C GLU A 45 -19.08 -9.10 17.39
N LYS A 46 -19.13 -8.03 16.59
CA LYS A 46 -20.07 -7.84 15.48
C LYS A 46 -19.54 -8.43 14.14
N LYS A 47 -18.90 -9.60 14.19
CA LYS A 47 -18.28 -10.24 13.00
C LYS A 47 -19.23 -10.42 11.82
N ALA A 48 -20.50 -10.76 12.07
CA ALA A 48 -21.50 -10.96 11.02
C ALA A 48 -21.76 -9.65 10.24
N TRP A 49 -21.83 -8.52 10.92
CA TRP A 49 -21.94 -7.20 10.29
C TRP A 49 -20.69 -6.82 9.50
N GLY A 50 -19.51 -7.12 10.06
CA GLY A 50 -18.25 -6.91 9.35
C GLY A 50 -18.18 -7.66 8.03
N GLU A 51 -18.59 -8.93 8.04
CA GLU A 51 -18.65 -9.75 6.84
C GLU A 51 -19.71 -9.27 5.83
N ALA A 52 -20.88 -8.83 6.30
CA ALA A 52 -21.91 -8.26 5.44
C ALA A 52 -21.41 -6.99 4.73
N LEU A 53 -20.74 -6.08 5.45
CA LEU A 53 -20.17 -4.86 4.88
C LEU A 53 -19.06 -5.16 3.87
N ARG A 54 -18.19 -6.13 4.17
CA ARG A 54 -17.15 -6.58 3.24
C ARG A 54 -17.76 -7.10 1.93
N ARG A 55 -18.80 -7.92 2.00
CA ARG A 55 -19.52 -8.42 0.81
C ARG A 55 -20.21 -7.29 0.05
N SER A 56 -20.84 -6.36 0.76
CA SER A 56 -21.47 -5.18 0.15
C SER A 56 -20.41 -4.33 -0.57
N ALA A 57 -19.24 -4.10 0.03
CA ALA A 57 -18.13 -3.41 -0.60
C ALA A 57 -17.71 -4.11 -1.91
N SER A 58 -17.60 -5.45 -1.92
CA SER A 58 -17.26 -6.20 -3.14
C SER A 58 -18.31 -6.00 -4.23
N TRP A 59 -19.60 -6.02 -3.90
CA TRP A 59 -20.67 -5.82 -4.91
C TRP A 59 -20.65 -4.40 -5.48
N VAL A 60 -20.48 -3.38 -4.64
CA VAL A 60 -20.33 -1.99 -5.11
C VAL A 60 -19.10 -1.86 -5.98
N LEU A 61 -17.98 -2.52 -5.63
CA LEU A 61 -16.76 -2.51 -6.42
C LEU A 61 -16.95 -3.15 -7.80
N TYR A 62 -17.68 -4.28 -7.89
CA TYR A 62 -18.01 -4.90 -9.17
C TYR A 62 -18.85 -3.96 -10.05
N ALA A 63 -19.87 -3.33 -9.48
CA ALA A 63 -20.68 -2.37 -10.21
C ALA A 63 -19.85 -1.18 -10.69
N THR A 64 -18.97 -0.64 -9.82
CA THR A 64 -18.07 0.45 -10.16
C THR A 64 -17.11 0.07 -11.28
N LEU A 65 -16.54 -1.15 -11.25
CA LEU A 65 -15.67 -1.65 -12.32
C LEU A 65 -16.39 -1.71 -13.67
N ILE A 66 -17.67 -2.11 -13.70
CA ILE A 66 -18.46 -2.12 -14.93
C ILE A 66 -18.59 -0.69 -15.49
N VAL A 67 -18.91 0.29 -14.66
CA VAL A 67 -19.02 1.69 -15.08
C VAL A 67 -17.66 2.21 -15.56
N HIS A 68 -16.59 1.96 -14.80
CA HIS A 68 -15.23 2.40 -15.15
C HIS A 68 -14.76 1.76 -16.48
N THR A 69 -14.97 0.44 -16.65
CA THR A 69 -14.65 -0.25 -17.90
C THR A 69 -15.45 0.29 -19.07
N GLY A 70 -16.76 0.49 -18.90
CA GLY A 70 -17.62 1.10 -19.90
C GLY A 70 -17.12 2.49 -20.30
N ALA A 71 -16.69 3.30 -19.34
CA ALA A 71 -16.14 4.62 -19.61
C ALA A 71 -14.84 4.56 -20.44
N LEU A 72 -13.94 3.62 -20.15
CA LEU A 72 -12.74 3.41 -20.96
C LEU A 72 -13.08 2.97 -22.39
N LEU A 73 -14.02 2.05 -22.56
CA LEU A 73 -14.44 1.56 -23.89
C LEU A 73 -15.10 2.67 -24.73
N VAL A 74 -15.93 3.53 -24.10
CA VAL A 74 -16.52 4.68 -24.79
C VAL A 74 -15.44 5.67 -25.25
N ARG A 75 -14.43 5.95 -24.41
CA ARG A 75 -13.27 6.80 -24.80
C ARG A 75 -12.55 6.23 -26.02
N MET A 76 -12.27 4.91 -26.03
CA MET A 76 -11.62 4.25 -27.18
C MET A 76 -12.47 4.39 -28.45
N SER A 77 -13.81 4.27 -28.34
CA SER A 77 -14.73 4.47 -29.45
C SER A 77 -14.76 5.93 -29.93
N LEU A 78 -14.76 6.91 -29.01
CA LEU A 78 -14.74 8.33 -29.35
C LEU A 78 -13.46 8.75 -30.08
N MET A 79 -12.32 8.12 -29.72
CA MET A 79 -11.02 8.38 -30.33
C MET A 79 -10.75 7.55 -31.60
N ASP A 80 -11.65 6.65 -32.00
CA ASP A 80 -11.47 5.69 -33.11
C ASP A 80 -10.20 4.82 -32.95
N ARG A 81 -9.85 4.45 -31.71
CA ARG A 81 -8.62 3.73 -31.38
C ARG A 81 -8.90 2.44 -30.61
N PRO A 82 -9.30 1.38 -31.28
CA PRO A 82 -9.58 0.09 -30.63
C PRO A 82 -8.31 -0.43 -29.95
N PHE A 83 -8.49 -0.98 -28.75
CA PHE A 83 -7.43 -1.55 -27.90
C PHE A 83 -6.37 -0.57 -27.36
N VAL A 84 -6.49 0.74 -27.56
CA VAL A 84 -5.62 1.77 -27.02
C VAL A 84 -6.29 2.40 -25.80
N PHE A 85 -5.86 1.98 -24.60
CA PHE A 85 -6.40 2.50 -23.33
C PHE A 85 -5.77 3.82 -22.90
N VAL A 86 -4.52 4.03 -23.26
CA VAL A 86 -3.71 5.16 -22.80
C VAL A 86 -3.22 5.97 -24.00
N THR A 87 -3.68 7.20 -24.09
CA THR A 87 -3.36 8.14 -25.19
C THR A 87 -2.72 9.42 -24.68
N ASN A 88 -2.85 9.72 -23.39
CA ASN A 88 -2.31 10.92 -22.74
C ASN A 88 -2.18 10.69 -21.24
N LEU A 89 -1.70 11.69 -20.51
CA LEU A 89 -1.47 11.59 -19.07
C LEU A 89 -2.77 11.36 -18.28
N TYR A 90 -3.87 11.98 -18.68
CA TYR A 90 -5.21 11.77 -18.10
C TYR A 90 -5.65 10.30 -18.23
N SER A 91 -5.59 9.75 -19.45
CA SER A 91 -5.98 8.37 -19.71
C SER A 91 -5.10 7.36 -18.98
N SER A 92 -3.81 7.68 -18.76
CA SER A 92 -2.92 6.86 -17.95
C SER A 92 -3.39 6.76 -16.50
N ALA A 93 -3.85 7.87 -15.92
CA ALA A 93 -4.31 7.90 -14.54
C ALA A 93 -5.61 7.09 -14.34
N VAL A 94 -6.60 7.24 -15.23
CA VAL A 94 -7.83 6.44 -15.15
C VAL A 94 -7.55 4.96 -15.42
N PHE A 95 -6.64 4.62 -16.33
CA PHE A 95 -6.29 3.24 -16.62
C PHE A 95 -5.51 2.57 -15.47
N ILE A 96 -4.58 3.27 -14.83
CA ILE A 96 -3.90 2.78 -13.62
C ILE A 96 -4.93 2.52 -12.51
N GLY A 97 -5.89 3.42 -12.31
CA GLY A 97 -6.98 3.23 -11.36
C GLY A 97 -7.80 1.97 -11.64
N TRP A 98 -8.18 1.77 -12.88
CA TRP A 98 -8.88 0.56 -13.33
C TRP A 98 -8.08 -0.71 -13.05
N GLY A 99 -6.78 -0.70 -13.36
CA GLY A 99 -5.89 -1.82 -13.07
C GLY A 99 -5.74 -2.09 -11.57
N CYS A 100 -5.64 -1.04 -10.74
CA CYS A 100 -5.59 -1.15 -9.27
C CYS A 100 -6.87 -1.81 -8.72
N VAL A 101 -8.02 -1.47 -9.28
CA VAL A 101 -9.32 -2.04 -8.90
C VAL A 101 -9.36 -3.53 -9.23
N ILE A 102 -8.98 -3.92 -10.44
CA ILE A 102 -8.91 -5.33 -10.83
C ILE A 102 -7.97 -6.11 -9.93
N LEU A 103 -6.76 -5.60 -9.72
CA LEU A 103 -5.75 -6.28 -8.91
C LEU A 103 -6.20 -6.40 -7.44
N GLY A 104 -6.83 -5.35 -6.89
CA GLY A 104 -7.42 -5.38 -5.56
C GLY A 104 -8.56 -6.40 -5.43
N MET A 105 -9.41 -6.52 -6.45
CA MET A 105 -10.47 -7.54 -6.50
C MET A 105 -9.90 -8.96 -6.56
N VAL A 106 -8.85 -9.18 -7.36
CA VAL A 106 -8.16 -10.48 -7.42
C VAL A 106 -7.56 -10.82 -6.04
N LEU A 107 -6.92 -9.86 -5.40
CA LEU A 107 -6.38 -10.05 -4.05
C LEU A 107 -7.48 -10.36 -3.03
N GLU A 108 -8.60 -9.63 -3.05
CA GLU A 108 -9.73 -9.90 -2.16
C GLU A 108 -10.36 -11.28 -2.39
N ARG A 109 -10.37 -11.74 -3.65
CA ARG A 109 -10.87 -13.07 -4.01
C ARG A 109 -9.97 -14.19 -3.47
N ILE A 110 -8.65 -13.99 -3.50
CA ILE A 110 -7.65 -14.96 -3.01
C ILE A 110 -7.53 -14.88 -1.48
N PHE A 111 -7.53 -13.67 -0.93
CA PHE A 111 -7.34 -13.38 0.48
C PHE A 111 -8.50 -12.52 1.01
N PRO A 112 -9.63 -13.13 1.42
CA PRO A 112 -10.87 -12.43 1.74
C PRO A 112 -10.81 -11.70 3.10
N LEU A 113 -9.94 -10.69 3.23
CA LEU A 113 -9.72 -9.90 4.43
C LEU A 113 -10.42 -8.54 4.42
N GLY A 114 -10.99 -8.10 3.30
CA GLY A 114 -11.50 -6.75 3.10
C GLY A 114 -10.41 -5.75 2.68
N VAL A 115 -9.14 -6.14 2.75
CA VAL A 115 -7.99 -5.29 2.44
C VAL A 115 -7.88 -5.04 0.94
N GLY A 116 -8.14 -6.05 0.11
CA GLY A 116 -8.15 -5.91 -1.35
C GLY A 116 -9.17 -4.88 -1.82
N ASN A 117 -10.39 -4.94 -1.29
CA ASN A 117 -11.44 -3.96 -1.58
C ASN A 117 -11.06 -2.55 -1.11
N ALA A 118 -10.47 -2.42 0.09
CA ALA A 118 -10.05 -1.12 0.63
C ALA A 118 -8.97 -0.47 -0.24
N VAL A 119 -7.96 -1.26 -0.65
CA VAL A 119 -6.88 -0.80 -1.55
C VAL A 119 -7.43 -0.43 -2.93
N ALA A 120 -8.34 -1.24 -3.49
CA ALA A 120 -9.03 -0.94 -4.75
C ALA A 120 -9.81 0.37 -4.67
N GLY A 121 -10.59 0.57 -3.59
CA GLY A 121 -11.37 1.78 -3.38
C GLY A 121 -10.51 3.03 -3.28
N ILE A 122 -9.47 3.00 -2.44
CA ILE A 122 -8.61 4.19 -2.25
C ILE A 122 -7.78 4.50 -3.50
N LEU A 123 -7.22 3.51 -4.18
CA LEU A 123 -6.41 3.73 -5.38
C LEU A 123 -7.28 4.11 -6.58
N GLY A 124 -8.43 3.45 -6.78
CA GLY A 124 -9.37 3.81 -7.82
C GLY A 124 -9.84 5.24 -7.67
N MET A 125 -10.18 5.67 -6.45
CA MET A 125 -10.54 7.06 -6.16
C MET A 125 -9.37 8.01 -6.39
N ALA A 126 -8.20 7.75 -5.79
CA ALA A 126 -7.07 8.67 -5.83
C ALA A 126 -6.59 8.92 -7.27
N THR A 127 -6.44 7.87 -8.07
CA THR A 127 -6.01 8.00 -9.48
C THR A 127 -7.05 8.69 -10.36
N THR A 128 -8.35 8.49 -10.09
CA THR A 128 -9.42 9.18 -10.81
C THR A 128 -9.48 10.66 -10.44
N ILE A 129 -9.24 11.01 -9.17
CA ILE A 129 -9.08 12.42 -8.72
C ILE A 129 -7.86 13.05 -9.39
N VAL A 130 -6.71 12.35 -9.40
CA VAL A 130 -5.51 12.82 -10.10
C VAL A 130 -5.81 13.08 -11.56
N ALA A 131 -6.47 12.13 -12.25
CA ALA A 131 -6.88 12.31 -13.64
C ALA A 131 -7.70 13.60 -13.84
N HIS A 132 -8.69 13.83 -12.98
CA HIS A 132 -9.54 15.02 -13.06
C HIS A 132 -8.75 16.34 -12.92
N ASN A 133 -7.63 16.32 -12.19
CA ASN A 133 -6.77 17.48 -12.01
C ASN A 133 -5.69 17.64 -13.07
N LEU A 134 -5.47 16.65 -13.95
CA LEU A 134 -4.44 16.68 -14.98
C LEU A 134 -4.83 17.48 -16.22
N THR A 135 -6.13 17.67 -16.45
CA THR A 135 -6.62 18.40 -17.62
C THR A 135 -7.63 19.44 -17.21
N THR A 136 -7.47 20.64 -17.73
CA THR A 136 -8.43 21.73 -17.54
C THR A 136 -9.46 21.79 -18.66
N ASP A 137 -9.16 21.27 -19.87
CA ASP A 137 -9.95 21.45 -21.07
C ASP A 137 -10.31 20.12 -21.76
N ASP A 138 -9.52 19.64 -22.71
CA ASP A 138 -9.83 18.46 -23.51
C ASP A 138 -9.13 17.19 -22.97
N THR A 139 -9.93 16.24 -22.45
CA THR A 139 -9.41 14.96 -21.99
C THR A 139 -9.09 13.97 -23.11
N LEU A 140 -9.52 14.27 -24.35
CA LEU A 140 -9.29 13.46 -25.54
C LEU A 140 -8.09 13.96 -26.38
N GLU A 141 -7.36 14.96 -25.88
CA GLU A 141 -6.16 15.49 -26.52
C GLU A 141 -5.18 14.35 -26.88
N MET A 142 -4.64 14.43 -28.10
CA MET A 142 -3.69 13.47 -28.62
C MET A 142 -2.26 13.89 -28.32
N MET A 143 -1.36 12.92 -28.21
CA MET A 143 0.06 13.17 -28.04
C MET A 143 0.69 13.65 -29.36
N GLU A 144 1.93 14.14 -29.28
CA GLU A 144 2.73 14.47 -30.45
C GLU A 144 2.82 13.28 -31.40
N ALA A 145 2.83 13.56 -32.73
CA ALA A 145 2.70 12.56 -33.78
C ALA A 145 3.74 11.42 -33.69
N VAL A 146 4.98 11.71 -33.24
CA VAL A 146 6.05 10.73 -33.08
C VAL A 146 5.73 9.69 -31.98
N LEU A 147 4.92 10.08 -31.00
CA LEU A 147 4.47 9.25 -29.87
C LEU A 147 3.07 8.67 -30.07
N ASP A 148 2.42 8.98 -31.20
CA ASP A 148 1.03 8.65 -31.44
C ASP A 148 0.85 7.44 -32.36
N THR A 149 1.35 6.29 -31.93
CA THR A 149 1.28 5.01 -32.66
C THR A 149 0.40 4.00 -31.92
N ASN A 150 -0.71 3.57 -32.53
CA ASN A 150 -1.66 2.64 -31.91
C ASN A 150 -0.99 1.35 -31.41
N PHE A 151 -0.04 0.80 -32.15
CA PHE A 151 0.66 -0.43 -31.77
C PHE A 151 1.45 -0.24 -30.45
N TRP A 152 2.25 0.83 -30.35
CA TRP A 152 3.07 1.05 -29.16
C TRP A 152 2.26 1.54 -27.95
N LEU A 153 1.20 2.32 -28.20
CA LEU A 153 0.27 2.70 -27.14
C LEU A 153 -0.47 1.49 -26.57
N ALA A 154 -0.92 0.56 -27.43
CA ALA A 154 -1.59 -0.67 -26.99
C ALA A 154 -0.66 -1.68 -26.33
N THR A 155 0.62 -1.71 -26.63
CA THR A 155 1.59 -2.69 -26.13
C THR A 155 2.47 -2.12 -25.04
N HIS A 156 3.41 -1.25 -25.38
CA HIS A 156 4.38 -0.68 -24.42
C HIS A 156 3.68 0.09 -23.30
N VAL A 157 2.87 1.11 -23.68
CA VAL A 157 2.28 2.02 -22.70
C VAL A 157 1.31 1.28 -21.77
N THR A 158 0.50 0.38 -22.32
CA THR A 158 -0.39 -0.47 -21.53
C THR A 158 0.40 -1.36 -20.55
N THR A 159 1.49 -1.98 -21.00
CA THR A 159 2.30 -2.88 -20.15
C THR A 159 3.01 -2.12 -19.04
N VAL A 160 3.64 -0.98 -19.34
CA VAL A 160 4.37 -0.20 -18.34
C VAL A 160 3.41 0.41 -17.30
N THR A 161 2.24 0.87 -17.71
CA THR A 161 1.22 1.42 -16.80
C THR A 161 0.61 0.33 -15.88
N LEU A 162 0.48 -0.90 -16.34
CA LEU A 162 0.14 -2.04 -15.47
C LEU A 162 1.27 -2.36 -14.49
N GLY A 163 2.54 -2.15 -14.85
CA GLY A 163 3.67 -2.21 -13.93
C GLY A 163 3.57 -1.14 -12.82
N TYR A 164 3.21 0.09 -13.17
CA TYR A 164 2.93 1.16 -12.20
C TYR A 164 1.77 0.81 -11.28
N THR A 165 0.67 0.32 -11.86
CA THR A 165 -0.50 -0.20 -11.14
C THR A 165 -0.09 -1.17 -10.03
N ALA A 166 0.66 -2.21 -10.40
CA ALA A 166 1.07 -3.24 -9.45
C ALA A 166 2.03 -2.69 -8.39
N THR A 167 2.94 -1.78 -8.74
CA THR A 167 3.84 -1.13 -7.79
C THR A 167 3.05 -0.32 -6.75
N PHE A 168 2.06 0.49 -7.18
CA PHE A 168 1.19 1.21 -6.26
C PHE A 168 0.39 0.28 -5.36
N VAL A 169 -0.21 -0.78 -5.90
CA VAL A 169 -0.96 -1.76 -5.09
C VAL A 169 -0.07 -2.40 -4.03
N ALA A 170 1.18 -2.79 -4.37
CA ALA A 170 2.13 -3.33 -3.39
C ALA A 170 2.44 -2.34 -2.27
N GLY A 171 2.67 -1.07 -2.62
CA GLY A 171 2.96 -0.02 -1.64
C GLY A 171 1.75 0.32 -0.76
N PHE A 172 0.54 0.40 -1.30
CA PHE A 172 -0.66 0.65 -0.49
C PHE A 172 -1.05 -0.53 0.39
N LEU A 173 -0.88 -1.78 -0.06
CA LEU A 173 -0.98 -2.96 0.81
C LEU A 173 0.02 -2.86 1.96
N SER A 174 1.21 -2.38 1.69
CA SER A 174 2.26 -2.17 2.68
C SER A 174 1.90 -1.07 3.68
N ALA A 175 1.25 0.01 3.23
CA ALA A 175 0.73 1.04 4.12
C ALA A 175 -0.31 0.46 5.11
N VAL A 176 -1.26 -0.34 4.62
CA VAL A 176 -2.23 -1.04 5.49
C VAL A 176 -1.52 -1.96 6.48
N TYR A 177 -0.53 -2.72 6.02
CA TYR A 177 0.27 -3.57 6.89
C TYR A 177 0.99 -2.78 8.00
N VAL A 178 1.58 -1.63 7.67
CA VAL A 178 2.25 -0.75 8.64
C VAL A 178 1.25 -0.21 9.67
N LEU A 179 0.05 0.18 9.26
CA LEU A 179 -1.00 0.60 10.19
C LEU A 179 -1.38 -0.51 11.18
N LEU A 180 -1.50 -1.74 10.69
CA LEU A 180 -1.79 -2.89 11.54
C LEU A 180 -0.61 -3.25 12.46
N LEU A 181 0.63 -3.04 12.02
CA LEU A 181 1.80 -3.13 12.90
C LEU A 181 1.73 -2.10 14.02
N CYS A 182 1.38 -0.85 13.70
CA CYS A 182 1.18 0.20 14.72
C CYS A 182 0.07 -0.18 15.70
N ALA A 183 -1.06 -0.70 15.22
CA ALA A 183 -2.13 -1.21 16.08
C ALA A 183 -1.65 -2.35 17.00
N THR A 184 -0.74 -3.21 16.52
CA THR A 184 -0.14 -4.28 17.33
C THR A 184 0.74 -3.69 18.45
N VAL A 185 1.57 -2.68 18.14
CA VAL A 185 2.40 -2.00 19.15
C VAL A 185 1.53 -1.33 20.21
N VAL A 186 0.45 -0.66 19.79
CA VAL A 186 -0.49 -0.01 20.71
C VAL A 186 -1.16 -1.04 21.62
N LYS A 187 -1.64 -2.14 21.06
CA LYS A 187 -2.21 -3.25 21.85
C LYS A 187 -1.18 -3.81 22.85
N ASP A 188 0.03 -4.10 22.40
CA ASP A 188 1.10 -4.66 23.24
C ASP A 188 1.49 -3.68 24.35
N GLY A 189 1.51 -2.38 24.07
CA GLY A 189 1.78 -1.35 25.07
C GLY A 189 0.72 -1.29 26.19
N PHE A 190 -0.56 -1.53 25.86
CA PHE A 190 -1.63 -1.62 26.87
C PHE A 190 -1.61 -2.91 27.69
N THR A 191 -0.96 -3.95 27.19
CA THR A 191 -0.91 -5.26 27.84
C THR A 191 0.45 -5.58 28.48
N ASP A 192 1.46 -4.73 28.32
CA ASP A 192 2.78 -4.94 28.92
C ASP A 192 2.75 -4.54 30.41
N PRO A 193 3.03 -5.45 31.34
CA PRO A 193 2.97 -5.20 32.79
C PRO A 193 4.05 -4.25 33.30
N LYS A 194 5.06 -3.91 32.50
CA LYS A 194 6.13 -2.99 32.88
C LYS A 194 6.10 -1.72 32.05
N PRO A 195 6.22 -0.53 32.69
CA PRO A 195 6.27 0.70 31.94
C PRO A 195 7.44 0.67 30.92
N PRO A 196 7.18 1.04 29.67
CA PRO A 196 8.20 1.01 28.63
C PRO A 196 9.34 2.01 28.96
N SER A 197 10.54 1.74 28.43
CA SER A 197 11.64 2.73 28.40
C SER A 197 11.18 3.97 27.64
N LEU A 198 11.88 5.09 27.76
CA LEU A 198 11.57 6.32 27.01
C LEU A 198 11.42 6.04 25.51
N GLY A 199 12.32 5.24 24.91
CA GLY A 199 12.21 4.81 23.51
C GLY A 199 10.97 3.96 23.22
N GLY A 200 10.54 3.13 24.17
CA GLY A 200 9.29 2.36 24.09
C GLY A 200 8.06 3.26 24.16
N LEU A 201 8.05 4.27 25.03
CA LEU A 201 6.97 5.27 25.13
C LEU A 201 6.86 6.12 23.87
N LEU A 202 7.99 6.60 23.33
CA LEU A 202 8.01 7.34 22.06
C LEU A 202 7.50 6.48 20.90
N SER A 203 7.94 5.22 20.83
CA SER A 203 7.47 4.30 19.80
C SER A 203 5.99 4.00 19.93
N PHE A 204 5.47 3.83 21.14
CA PHE A 204 4.05 3.67 21.41
C PHE A 204 3.23 4.89 20.98
N GLY A 205 3.67 6.08 21.37
CA GLY A 205 3.01 7.35 21.02
C GLY A 205 2.97 7.56 19.50
N ALA A 206 4.08 7.31 18.80
CA ALA A 206 4.14 7.42 17.35
C ALA A 206 3.27 6.37 16.64
N ALA A 207 3.24 5.13 17.14
CA ALA A 207 2.36 4.09 16.59
C ALA A 207 0.87 4.44 16.80
N ALA A 208 0.50 4.95 17.98
CA ALA A 208 -0.85 5.41 18.27
C ALA A 208 -1.26 6.59 17.39
N GLY A 209 -0.36 7.56 17.21
CA GLY A 209 -0.55 8.69 16.28
C GLY A 209 -0.76 8.22 14.84
N GLY A 210 -0.01 7.21 14.38
CA GLY A 210 -0.19 6.60 13.06
C GLY A 210 -1.55 5.94 12.89
N VAL A 211 -1.99 5.16 13.88
CA VAL A 211 -3.30 4.46 13.85
C VAL A 211 -4.48 5.44 13.81
N VAL A 212 -4.39 6.58 14.49
CA VAL A 212 -5.46 7.58 14.54
C VAL A 212 -5.27 8.64 13.46
N GLY A 213 -4.06 9.16 13.30
CA GLY A 213 -3.77 10.29 12.41
C GLY A 213 -3.96 9.95 10.93
N ILE A 214 -3.48 8.80 10.46
CA ILE A 214 -3.61 8.45 9.05
C ILE A 214 -5.06 8.30 8.61
N PRO A 215 -5.95 7.56 9.31
CA PRO A 215 -7.37 7.53 8.99
C PRO A 215 -8.04 8.91 9.07
N MET A 216 -7.68 9.76 10.03
CA MET A 216 -8.21 11.12 10.12
C MET A 216 -7.77 12.00 8.95
N VAL A 217 -6.52 11.90 8.51
CA VAL A 217 -6.02 12.59 7.31
C VAL A 217 -6.75 12.11 6.07
N LEU A 218 -6.93 10.79 5.92
CA LEU A 218 -7.72 10.25 4.83
C LEU A 218 -9.16 10.74 4.87
N LEU A 219 -9.81 10.69 6.03
CA LEU A 219 -11.18 11.20 6.20
C LEU A 219 -11.26 12.70 5.87
N TRP A 220 -10.33 13.50 6.36
CA TRP A 220 -10.25 14.93 6.04
C TRP A 220 -10.05 15.16 4.55
N PHE A 221 -9.14 14.41 3.92
CA PHE A 221 -8.92 14.46 2.47
C PHE A 221 -10.21 14.11 1.70
N PHE A 222 -10.92 13.05 2.10
CA PHE A 222 -12.21 12.69 1.50
C PHE A 222 -13.27 13.79 1.68
N CYS A 223 -13.40 14.35 2.89
CA CYS A 223 -14.37 15.40 3.16
C CYS A 223 -14.05 16.67 2.38
N THR A 224 -12.78 17.07 2.26
CA THR A 224 -12.38 18.27 1.52
C THR A 224 -12.44 18.06 0.01
N ALA A 225 -12.06 16.88 -0.49
CA ALA A 225 -12.22 16.52 -1.90
C ALA A 225 -13.69 16.48 -2.33
N ALA A 226 -14.61 16.09 -1.43
CA ALA A 226 -16.04 16.10 -1.69
C ALA A 226 -16.68 17.50 -1.60
N ALA A 227 -16.12 18.41 -0.79
CA ALA A 227 -16.71 19.70 -0.47
C ALA A 227 -16.11 20.89 -1.21
N ALA A 228 -14.91 20.78 -1.78
CA ALA A 228 -14.17 21.94 -2.28
C ALA A 228 -13.79 21.83 -3.76
N LYS A 229 -13.85 22.95 -4.44
CA LYS A 229 -13.00 23.24 -5.59
C LYS A 229 -11.54 23.03 -5.16
N PHE A 230 -10.83 22.18 -5.83
CA PHE A 230 -9.52 21.58 -5.50
C PHE A 230 -8.34 22.53 -5.15
N GLU A 231 -8.54 23.82 -5.04
CA GLU A 231 -7.51 24.82 -4.68
C GLU A 231 -6.89 24.63 -3.29
N TRP A 232 -7.48 23.78 -2.44
CA TRP A 232 -7.07 23.58 -1.05
C TRP A 232 -6.03 22.48 -0.80
N VAL A 233 -5.65 21.72 -1.80
CA VAL A 233 -4.65 20.63 -1.63
C VAL A 233 -3.26 21.20 -1.30
N HIS A 234 -2.98 22.45 -1.69
CA HIS A 234 -1.70 23.13 -1.44
C HIS A 234 -1.41 23.43 0.04
N SER A 235 -2.43 23.56 0.88
CA SER A 235 -2.26 23.88 2.30
C SER A 235 -2.24 22.65 3.22
N SER A 236 -2.26 21.44 2.66
CA SER A 236 -2.54 20.23 3.42
C SER A 236 -1.32 19.59 4.10
N ILE A 237 -0.09 19.85 3.64
CA ILE A 237 1.12 19.24 4.27
C ILE A 237 1.28 19.64 5.74
N PRO A 238 1.21 20.95 6.10
CA PRO A 238 1.32 21.32 7.50
C PRO A 238 0.26 20.64 8.34
N MET A 239 -0.92 20.42 7.78
CA MET A 239 -2.04 19.79 8.48
C MET A 239 -1.88 18.27 8.61
N VAL A 240 -1.37 17.58 7.58
CA VAL A 240 -1.02 16.15 7.65
C VAL A 240 0.07 15.95 8.70
N VAL A 241 1.13 16.74 8.66
CA VAL A 241 2.20 16.71 9.66
C VAL A 241 1.66 17.08 11.03
N LEU A 242 0.83 18.09 11.16
CA LEU A 242 0.23 18.52 12.42
C LEU A 242 -0.74 17.48 13.00
N VAL A 243 -1.57 16.81 12.18
CA VAL A 243 -2.50 15.77 12.63
C VAL A 243 -1.75 14.49 12.99
N VAL A 244 -0.74 14.09 12.23
CA VAL A 244 0.08 12.91 12.57
C VAL A 244 0.95 13.20 13.80
N THR A 245 1.62 14.35 13.87
CA THR A 245 2.47 14.73 15.01
C THR A 245 1.65 15.19 16.20
N GLY A 246 0.59 15.96 16.02
CA GLY A 246 -0.33 16.41 17.07
C GLY A 246 -1.18 15.26 17.61
N GLY A 247 -1.64 14.34 16.76
CA GLY A 247 -2.28 13.09 17.15
C GLY A 247 -1.32 12.19 17.91
N ALA A 248 -0.07 12.06 17.47
CA ALA A 248 0.98 11.35 18.18
C ALA A 248 1.29 11.99 19.54
N ALA A 249 1.35 13.33 19.62
CA ALA A 249 1.60 14.07 20.86
C ALA A 249 0.41 14.00 21.83
N ALA A 250 -0.82 14.14 21.33
CA ALA A 250 -2.05 14.03 22.14
C ALA A 250 -2.26 12.61 22.66
N PHE A 251 -1.98 11.59 21.85
CA PHE A 251 -2.02 10.20 22.29
C PHE A 251 -0.86 9.83 23.20
N TYR A 252 0.32 10.44 23.00
CA TYR A 252 1.44 10.33 23.92
C TYR A 252 1.11 10.91 25.29
N ALA A 253 0.52 12.11 25.35
CA ALA A 253 0.07 12.74 26.58
C ALA A 253 -1.08 11.94 27.23
N GLY A 254 -2.05 11.48 26.46
CA GLY A 254 -3.14 10.59 26.90
C GLY A 254 -2.60 9.23 27.35
N GLY A 255 -1.66 8.64 26.61
CA GLY A 255 -0.98 7.39 26.98
C GLY A 255 -0.19 7.50 28.28
N LEU A 256 0.51 8.62 28.51
CA LEU A 256 1.19 8.90 29.78
C LEU A 256 0.20 9.05 30.95
N LEU A 257 -0.96 9.66 30.72
CA LEU A 257 -2.03 9.77 31.71
C LEU A 257 -2.68 8.42 32.02
N PHE A 258 -2.92 7.60 31.00
CA PHE A 258 -3.46 6.24 31.15
C PHE A 258 -2.45 5.26 31.78
N LEU A 259 -1.16 5.37 31.41
CA LEU A 259 -0.09 4.55 32.01
C LEU A 259 0.23 4.96 33.46
N LYS A 260 0.01 6.23 33.83
CA LYS A 260 0.09 6.69 35.23
C LYS A 260 -1.14 6.26 36.04
N ALA A 261 -2.26 6.01 35.41
CA ALA A 261 -3.47 5.47 36.06
C ALA A 261 -3.39 3.96 36.41
N GLY A 262 -2.27 3.35 36.11
CA GLY A 262 -1.63 2.31 36.95
C GLY A 262 -2.10 0.91 36.82
N ASP A 263 -3.11 0.51 36.15
CA ASP A 263 -3.48 -0.89 36.15
C ASP A 263 -3.44 -1.46 34.72
N VAL A 264 -2.22 -1.78 34.29
CA VAL A 264 -2.04 -2.78 33.23
C VAL A 264 -2.64 -4.07 33.77
N ALA A 265 -3.71 -4.50 33.14
CA ALA A 265 -4.46 -5.66 33.51
C ALA A 265 -3.58 -6.93 33.37
N VAL A 266 -2.89 -7.26 34.41
CA VAL A 266 -2.25 -8.56 34.65
C VAL A 266 -3.07 -9.33 35.66
N ASP A 267 -3.10 -10.66 35.55
CA ASP A 267 -3.63 -11.51 36.59
C ASP A 267 -2.71 -11.48 37.84
N ALA A 268 -3.16 -12.10 38.94
CA ALA A 268 -2.43 -12.16 40.19
C ALA A 268 -1.00 -12.77 40.07
N ASP A 269 -0.73 -13.49 38.98
CA ASP A 269 0.55 -14.15 38.68
C ASP A 269 1.43 -13.33 37.73
N GLY A 270 1.02 -12.09 37.37
CA GLY A 270 1.76 -11.19 36.46
C GLY A 270 1.68 -11.60 34.99
N LYS A 271 0.73 -12.47 34.59
CA LYS A 271 0.50 -12.84 33.20
C LYS A 271 -0.42 -11.83 32.51
N PRO A 272 -0.16 -11.54 31.20
CA PRO A 272 -1.06 -10.72 30.41
C PRO A 272 -2.47 -11.31 30.44
N LEU A 273 -3.47 -10.48 30.72
CA LEU A 273 -4.88 -10.89 30.72
C LEU A 273 -5.33 -11.38 29.34
N ALA A 274 -6.21 -12.38 29.34
CA ALA A 274 -6.87 -12.86 28.12
C ALA A 274 -7.59 -11.70 27.39
N THR A 275 -7.78 -11.83 26.08
CA THR A 275 -8.38 -10.78 25.24
C THR A 275 -9.73 -10.24 25.76
N GLY A 276 -10.51 -11.08 26.45
CA GLY A 276 -11.77 -10.67 27.11
C GLY A 276 -11.60 -9.77 28.33
N GLN A 277 -10.41 -9.74 28.92
CA GLN A 277 -10.08 -8.97 30.14
C GLN A 277 -9.27 -7.72 29.84
N LEU A 278 -8.97 -7.45 28.53
CA LEU A 278 -8.26 -6.25 28.10
C LEU A 278 -9.06 -4.98 28.42
N PRO A 279 -8.37 -3.84 28.69
CA PRO A 279 -9.01 -2.54 28.79
C PRO A 279 -9.90 -2.26 27.57
N ALA A 280 -10.99 -1.51 27.75
CA ALA A 280 -11.95 -1.22 26.68
C ALA A 280 -11.28 -0.64 25.42
N ALA A 281 -10.27 0.21 25.61
CA ALA A 281 -9.51 0.81 24.51
C ALA A 281 -8.61 -0.20 23.76
N ALA A 282 -8.17 -1.27 24.40
CA ALA A 282 -7.31 -2.29 23.79
C ALA A 282 -8.12 -3.41 23.11
N LYS A 283 -9.39 -3.62 23.45
CA LYS A 283 -10.23 -4.67 22.86
C LYS A 283 -10.40 -4.56 21.36
N PRO A 284 -10.76 -3.40 20.78
CA PRO A 284 -10.81 -3.24 19.31
C PRO A 284 -9.47 -3.49 18.64
N LEU A 285 -8.38 -3.00 19.25
CA LEU A 285 -7.04 -3.16 18.72
C LEU A 285 -6.57 -4.61 18.72
N ALA A 286 -7.04 -5.45 19.62
CA ALA A 286 -6.70 -6.87 19.68
C ALA A 286 -7.11 -7.63 18.41
N GLY A 287 -8.29 -7.34 17.85
CA GLY A 287 -8.74 -7.93 16.60
C GLY A 287 -8.03 -7.35 15.35
N MET A 288 -7.65 -6.07 15.41
CA MET A 288 -6.90 -5.39 14.35
C MET A 288 -5.39 -5.71 14.39
N ALA A 289 -4.86 -6.17 15.50
CA ALA A 289 -3.44 -6.51 15.64
C ALA A 289 -3.04 -7.64 14.71
N LEU A 290 -1.78 -7.60 14.27
CA LEU A 290 -1.20 -8.64 13.42
C LEU A 290 -0.86 -9.88 14.26
N ASP A 291 -1.44 -11.00 13.89
CA ASP A 291 -1.03 -12.35 14.28
C ASP A 291 -0.12 -12.96 13.21
N ALA A 292 0.44 -14.13 13.48
CA ALA A 292 1.36 -14.82 12.58
C ALA A 292 0.73 -15.13 11.20
N ASP A 293 -0.55 -15.50 11.19
CA ASP A 293 -1.28 -15.83 9.97
C ASP A 293 -1.50 -14.58 9.10
N LYS A 294 -1.95 -13.47 9.71
CA LYS A 294 -2.08 -12.19 8.98
C LYS A 294 -0.74 -11.70 8.44
N VAL A 295 0.34 -11.78 9.23
CA VAL A 295 1.69 -11.43 8.76
C VAL A 295 2.09 -12.25 7.54
N LYS A 296 1.81 -13.56 7.56
CA LYS A 296 2.07 -14.46 6.43
C LYS A 296 1.26 -14.06 5.19
N VAL A 297 -0.05 -13.82 5.36
CA VAL A 297 -0.95 -13.42 4.28
C VAL A 297 -0.50 -12.10 3.64
N PHE A 298 -0.23 -11.06 4.43
CA PHE A 298 0.28 -9.79 3.90
C PHE A 298 1.62 -9.98 3.17
N GLY A 299 2.51 -10.82 3.71
CA GLY A 299 3.76 -11.16 3.05
C GLY A 299 3.55 -11.79 1.67
N GLN A 300 2.58 -12.70 1.54
CA GLN A 300 2.23 -13.35 0.27
C GLN A 300 1.60 -12.34 -0.71
N MET A 301 0.67 -11.50 -0.26
CA MET A 301 0.02 -10.49 -1.08
C MET A 301 1.06 -9.51 -1.65
N ILE A 302 1.87 -8.87 -0.79
CA ILE A 302 2.86 -7.87 -1.19
C ILE A 302 3.90 -8.49 -2.13
N TYR A 303 4.43 -9.68 -1.77
CA TYR A 303 5.43 -10.37 -2.58
C TYR A 303 4.89 -10.78 -3.96
N GLY A 304 3.69 -11.35 -4.04
CA GLY A 304 3.08 -11.75 -5.31
C GLY A 304 2.83 -10.55 -6.23
N VAL A 305 2.35 -9.43 -5.67
CA VAL A 305 2.14 -8.20 -6.44
C VAL A 305 3.47 -7.60 -6.91
N LEU A 306 4.53 -7.63 -6.09
CA LEU A 306 5.86 -7.17 -6.48
C LEU A 306 6.46 -8.01 -7.62
N CYS A 307 6.27 -9.33 -7.61
CA CYS A 307 6.70 -10.18 -8.73
C CYS A 307 6.02 -9.78 -10.03
N PHE A 308 4.70 -9.54 -9.97
CA PHE A 308 3.92 -9.07 -11.12
C PHE A 308 4.35 -7.67 -11.56
N ALA A 309 4.56 -6.74 -10.62
CA ALA A 309 5.08 -5.39 -10.90
C ALA A 309 6.43 -5.43 -11.59
N THR A 310 7.35 -6.25 -11.10
CA THR A 310 8.70 -6.39 -11.68
C THR A 310 8.64 -6.89 -13.12
N LEU A 311 7.84 -7.95 -13.36
CA LEU A 311 7.67 -8.52 -14.69
C LEU A 311 7.14 -7.49 -15.68
N LEU A 312 6.03 -6.83 -15.35
CA LEU A 312 5.39 -5.87 -16.26
C LEU A 312 6.24 -4.61 -16.47
N SER A 313 6.87 -4.09 -15.41
CA SER A 313 7.77 -2.95 -15.54
C SER A 313 8.98 -3.29 -16.40
N PHE A 314 9.58 -4.47 -16.24
CA PHE A 314 10.71 -4.92 -17.06
C PHE A 314 10.32 -5.07 -18.53
N VAL A 315 9.25 -5.83 -18.81
CA VAL A 315 8.76 -6.03 -20.19
C VAL A 315 8.36 -4.70 -20.81
N GLY A 316 7.62 -3.85 -20.07
CA GLY A 316 7.25 -2.53 -20.54
C GLY A 316 8.46 -1.66 -20.87
N THR A 317 9.49 -1.65 -20.02
CA THR A 317 10.72 -0.88 -20.26
C THR A 317 11.45 -1.35 -21.52
N VAL A 318 11.56 -2.67 -21.74
CA VAL A 318 12.19 -3.23 -22.97
C VAL A 318 11.39 -2.84 -24.22
N LEU A 319 10.06 -2.97 -24.17
CA LEU A 319 9.19 -2.54 -25.29
C LEU A 319 9.33 -1.04 -25.59
N GLY A 320 9.52 -0.21 -24.57
CA GLY A 320 9.79 1.23 -24.72
C GLY A 320 11.12 1.51 -25.41
N GLY A 321 12.17 0.75 -25.07
CA GLY A 321 13.45 0.85 -25.77
C GLY A 321 13.35 0.47 -27.25
N ILE A 322 12.61 -0.58 -27.59
CA ILE A 322 12.36 -0.98 -28.98
C ILE A 322 11.58 0.12 -29.73
N TRP A 323 10.58 0.71 -29.07
CA TRP A 323 9.85 1.83 -29.66
C TRP A 323 10.76 3.05 -29.87
N ALA A 324 11.61 3.39 -28.89
CA ALA A 324 12.57 4.48 -29.00
C ALA A 324 13.56 4.27 -30.15
N ASP A 325 14.01 3.02 -30.39
CA ASP A 325 14.86 2.67 -31.52
C ASP A 325 14.17 2.94 -32.87
N GLN A 326 12.91 2.54 -32.98
CA GLN A 326 12.12 2.79 -34.21
C GLN A 326 11.78 4.26 -34.43
N SER A 327 11.51 5.02 -33.37
CA SER A 327 11.06 6.42 -33.47
C SER A 327 12.20 7.41 -33.58
N TRP A 328 13.34 7.13 -32.92
CA TRP A 328 14.46 8.06 -32.77
C TRP A 328 15.82 7.47 -33.15
N GLY A 329 15.86 6.24 -33.65
CA GLY A 329 17.10 5.55 -34.08
C GLY A 329 18.04 5.19 -32.92
N ARG A 330 17.54 5.12 -31.69
CA ARG A 330 18.30 4.74 -30.51
C ARG A 330 17.43 3.96 -29.51
N PHE A 331 17.92 2.84 -29.04
CA PHE A 331 17.20 2.00 -28.05
C PHE A 331 17.08 2.69 -26.69
N TRP A 332 18.09 3.46 -26.26
CA TRP A 332 18.15 4.11 -24.96
C TRP A 332 18.93 5.42 -25.03
N GLY A 333 18.42 6.48 -24.43
CA GLY A 333 19.04 7.81 -24.46
C GLY A 333 19.22 8.47 -23.09
N TRP A 334 18.97 7.72 -22.02
CA TRP A 334 19.05 8.25 -20.65
C TRP A 334 18.12 9.44 -20.39
N ASP A 335 17.01 9.50 -21.10
CA ASP A 335 15.95 10.43 -20.87
C ASP A 335 15.42 10.28 -19.43
N PRO A 336 14.98 11.36 -18.75
CA PRO A 336 14.45 11.25 -17.38
C PRO A 336 13.31 10.22 -17.23
N LYS A 337 12.47 10.06 -18.25
CA LYS A 337 11.38 9.07 -18.27
C LYS A 337 11.91 7.65 -18.37
N GLU A 338 12.88 7.43 -19.23
CA GLU A 338 13.58 6.14 -19.35
C GLU A 338 14.27 5.77 -18.03
N ASN A 339 14.98 6.72 -17.41
CA ASN A 339 15.61 6.53 -16.11
C ASN A 339 14.60 6.21 -15.01
N GLY A 340 13.45 6.89 -15.01
CA GLY A 340 12.35 6.61 -14.09
C GLY A 340 11.81 5.20 -14.25
N ALA A 341 11.62 4.73 -15.48
CA ALA A 341 11.14 3.38 -15.77
C ALA A 341 12.12 2.31 -15.27
N VAL A 342 13.42 2.48 -15.56
CA VAL A 342 14.45 1.53 -15.10
C VAL A 342 14.60 1.53 -13.57
N LEU A 343 14.42 2.68 -12.91
CA LEU A 343 14.44 2.75 -11.45
C LEU A 343 13.32 1.90 -10.81
N ILE A 344 12.12 1.85 -11.40
CA ILE A 344 11.05 0.97 -10.90
C ILE A 344 11.47 -0.49 -11.01
N VAL A 345 12.04 -0.90 -12.14
CA VAL A 345 12.52 -2.28 -12.34
C VAL A 345 13.61 -2.63 -11.33
N LEU A 346 14.62 -1.78 -11.20
CA LEU A 346 15.76 -2.00 -10.30
C LEU A 346 15.30 -2.04 -8.84
N TRP A 347 14.38 -1.15 -8.43
CA TRP A 347 13.90 -1.13 -7.05
C TRP A 347 13.08 -2.37 -6.72
N ASN A 348 12.14 -2.75 -7.57
CA ASN A 348 11.35 -3.97 -7.37
C ASN A 348 12.24 -5.22 -7.36
N ALA A 349 13.22 -5.31 -8.27
CA ALA A 349 14.21 -6.39 -8.28
C ALA A 349 15.05 -6.41 -7.00
N LEU A 350 15.49 -5.25 -6.50
CA LEU A 350 16.22 -5.13 -5.22
C LEU A 350 15.40 -5.71 -4.07
N ILE A 351 14.11 -5.38 -3.97
CA ILE A 351 13.23 -5.92 -2.92
C ILE A 351 13.15 -7.45 -3.00
N LEU A 352 12.97 -7.99 -4.22
CA LEU A 352 12.88 -9.43 -4.43
C LEU A 352 14.19 -10.14 -4.05
N HIS A 353 15.34 -9.60 -4.47
CA HIS A 353 16.67 -10.15 -4.11
C HIS A 353 16.93 -10.07 -2.61
N ALA A 354 16.66 -8.93 -1.97
CA ALA A 354 16.79 -8.79 -0.53
C ALA A 354 15.92 -9.83 0.23
N ARG A 355 14.74 -10.16 -0.32
CA ARG A 355 13.88 -11.21 0.22
C ARG A 355 14.46 -12.61 0.03
N TRP A 356 14.96 -12.93 -1.17
CA TRP A 356 15.53 -14.25 -1.49
C TRP A 356 16.82 -14.52 -0.71
N CYS A 357 17.65 -13.50 -0.52
CA CYS A 357 18.85 -13.59 0.31
C CYS A 357 18.56 -13.60 1.82
N GLY A 358 17.29 -13.52 2.24
CA GLY A 358 16.92 -13.52 3.66
C GLY A 358 17.24 -12.23 4.42
N MET A 359 17.69 -11.17 3.73
CA MET A 359 18.04 -9.88 4.33
C MET A 359 16.81 -9.19 4.94
N VAL A 360 15.64 -9.35 4.30
CA VAL A 360 14.38 -8.76 4.76
C VAL A 360 13.29 -9.81 4.88
N LYS A 361 12.46 -9.65 5.94
CA LYS A 361 11.22 -10.39 6.16
C LYS A 361 10.02 -9.51 5.76
N THR A 362 8.79 -9.96 6.00
CA THR A 362 7.55 -9.27 5.62
C THR A 362 7.56 -7.77 5.93
N ARG A 363 8.00 -7.36 7.14
CA ARG A 363 8.10 -5.95 7.51
C ARG A 363 9.07 -5.17 6.60
N GLY A 364 10.25 -5.73 6.35
CA GLY A 364 11.23 -5.07 5.49
C GLY A 364 10.74 -4.93 4.06
N ILE A 365 10.10 -5.98 3.51
CA ILE A 365 9.47 -5.92 2.18
C ILE A 365 8.43 -4.79 2.13
N ALA A 366 7.56 -4.70 3.16
CA ALA A 366 6.53 -3.68 3.21
C ALA A 366 7.12 -2.26 3.25
N VAL A 367 8.14 -2.02 4.09
CA VAL A 367 8.81 -0.70 4.17
C VAL A 367 9.46 -0.34 2.82
N LEU A 368 10.13 -1.29 2.17
CA LEU A 368 10.74 -1.06 0.87
C LEU A 368 9.70 -0.86 -0.25
N ALA A 369 8.56 -1.57 -0.21
CA ALA A 369 7.48 -1.40 -1.18
C ALA A 369 6.81 -0.01 -1.07
N LEU A 370 6.74 0.58 0.13
CA LEU A 370 6.29 1.97 0.29
C LEU A 370 7.20 2.96 -0.46
N PHE A 371 8.51 2.75 -0.43
CA PHE A 371 9.42 3.57 -1.24
C PHE A 371 9.26 3.32 -2.74
N GLY A 372 8.80 2.13 -3.14
CA GLY A 372 8.39 1.84 -4.51
C GLY A 372 7.30 2.79 -5.02
N ASN A 373 6.36 3.22 -4.16
CA ASN A 373 5.37 4.25 -4.51
C ASN A 373 6.04 5.61 -4.83
N VAL A 374 7.07 5.98 -4.07
CA VAL A 374 7.83 7.22 -4.32
C VAL A 374 8.50 7.17 -5.69
N ILE A 375 9.20 6.07 -5.98
CA ILE A 375 9.87 5.85 -7.27
C ILE A 375 8.86 5.83 -8.42
N CYS A 376 7.72 5.15 -8.24
CA CYS A 376 6.70 5.06 -9.26
C CYS A 376 6.06 6.43 -9.56
N ALA A 377 5.72 7.21 -8.54
CA ALA A 377 5.19 8.56 -8.71
C ALA A 377 6.24 9.51 -9.32
N TRP A 378 7.52 9.37 -8.95
CA TRP A 378 8.61 10.10 -9.60
C TRP A 378 8.70 9.75 -11.08
N SER A 379 8.72 8.47 -11.44
CA SER A 379 8.79 8.01 -12.83
C SER A 379 7.58 8.48 -13.66
N TRP A 380 6.39 8.48 -13.05
CA TRP A 380 5.16 8.83 -13.75
C TRP A 380 5.00 10.36 -13.92
N PHE A 381 5.12 11.12 -12.82
CA PHE A 381 4.86 12.56 -12.80
C PHE A 381 6.14 13.40 -12.61
N GLY A 382 7.01 13.01 -11.69
CA GLY A 382 8.16 13.80 -11.31
C GLY A 382 9.11 14.07 -12.47
N THR A 383 9.34 13.09 -13.33
CA THR A 383 10.19 13.24 -14.53
C THR A 383 9.65 14.25 -15.53
N ASN A 384 8.33 14.40 -15.63
CA ASN A 384 7.71 15.43 -16.50
C ASN A 384 8.00 16.84 -16.02
N GLN A 385 8.12 17.04 -14.67
CA GLN A 385 8.37 18.36 -14.09
C GLN A 385 9.78 18.89 -14.38
N LEU A 386 10.68 18.04 -14.85
CA LEU A 386 12.02 18.47 -15.25
C LEU A 386 12.02 19.28 -16.55
N GLY A 387 10.98 19.15 -17.40
CA GLY A 387 10.84 19.87 -18.66
C GLY A 387 11.94 19.57 -19.67
N ILE A 388 12.66 18.44 -19.53
CA ILE A 388 13.78 18.03 -20.39
C ILE A 388 13.57 16.60 -20.88
N GLY A 389 14.16 16.30 -22.02
CA GLY A 389 14.06 14.99 -22.67
C GLY A 389 12.90 14.91 -23.67
N LEU A 390 12.87 13.79 -24.41
CA LEU A 390 11.90 13.57 -25.48
C LEU A 390 10.51 13.15 -24.96
N HIS A 391 10.39 12.87 -23.65
CA HIS A 391 9.16 12.48 -22.98
C HIS A 391 8.64 13.55 -22.01
N ALA A 392 8.96 14.82 -22.23
CA ALA A 392 8.42 15.91 -21.42
C ALA A 392 7.04 16.33 -21.95
N TYR A 393 5.98 16.03 -21.19
CA TYR A 393 4.57 16.30 -21.57
C TYR A 393 3.98 17.45 -20.76
N GLY A 394 4.58 18.63 -20.86
CA GLY A 394 4.11 19.80 -20.16
C GLY A 394 4.50 19.87 -18.67
N PHE A 395 4.40 21.05 -18.11
CA PHE A 395 4.71 21.36 -16.72
C PHE A 395 3.44 21.89 -16.02
N ASP A 396 3.10 21.32 -14.87
CA ASP A 396 2.02 21.79 -13.99
C ASP A 396 2.52 21.90 -12.55
N THR A 397 2.55 23.13 -12.03
CA THR A 397 3.00 23.40 -10.65
C THR A 397 2.15 22.70 -9.60
N ARG A 398 0.84 22.57 -9.83
CA ARG A 398 -0.08 21.87 -8.92
C ARG A 398 0.27 20.38 -8.80
N LEU A 399 0.68 19.79 -9.92
CA LEU A 399 1.11 18.41 -9.96
C LEU A 399 2.44 18.20 -9.21
N ALA A 400 3.38 19.15 -9.29
CA ALA A 400 4.63 19.10 -8.55
C ALA A 400 4.40 19.09 -7.03
N ASP A 401 3.51 19.97 -6.55
CA ASP A 401 3.14 20.03 -5.14
C ASP A 401 2.42 18.75 -4.67
N GLY A 402 1.51 18.24 -5.50
CA GLY A 402 0.82 16.97 -5.25
C GLY A 402 1.78 15.79 -5.13
N CYS A 403 2.79 15.69 -5.99
CA CYS A 403 3.85 14.69 -5.91
C CYS A 403 4.68 14.82 -4.64
N THR A 404 5.07 16.04 -4.28
CA THR A 404 5.85 16.30 -3.06
C THR A 404 5.08 15.85 -1.82
N ASN A 405 3.79 16.19 -1.73
CA ASN A 405 2.90 15.78 -0.66
C ASN A 405 2.78 14.25 -0.57
N PHE A 406 2.62 13.59 -1.71
CA PHE A 406 2.54 12.14 -1.79
C PHE A 406 3.85 11.49 -1.31
N TRP A 407 5.02 11.95 -1.75
CA TRP A 407 6.31 11.40 -1.32
C TRP A 407 6.52 11.57 0.18
N LEU A 408 6.25 12.74 0.73
CA LEU A 408 6.36 12.98 2.17
C LEU A 408 5.43 12.05 2.96
N SER A 409 4.20 11.82 2.50
CA SER A 409 3.28 10.87 3.14
C SER A 409 3.84 9.45 3.17
N GLN A 410 4.44 8.99 2.06
CA GLN A 410 5.07 7.67 2.00
C GLN A 410 6.27 7.55 2.96
N LEU A 411 7.13 8.58 3.02
CA LEU A 411 8.27 8.61 3.94
C LEU A 411 7.84 8.59 5.41
N VAL A 412 6.76 9.30 5.75
CA VAL A 412 6.17 9.25 7.11
C VAL A 412 5.69 7.84 7.43
N ILE A 413 4.94 7.19 6.52
CA ILE A 413 4.45 5.83 6.73
C ILE A 413 5.61 4.83 6.81
N MET A 414 6.68 5.01 6.02
CA MET A 414 7.90 4.20 6.14
C MET A 414 8.53 4.34 7.52
N GLY A 415 8.63 5.56 8.03
CA GLY A 415 9.11 5.85 9.40
C GLY A 415 8.28 5.11 10.45
N LEU A 416 6.96 5.16 10.34
CA LEU A 416 6.05 4.40 11.20
C LEU A 416 6.30 2.88 11.11
N GLY A 417 6.64 2.36 9.94
CA GLY A 417 6.97 0.94 9.74
C GLY A 417 8.26 0.49 10.44
N MET A 418 9.16 1.42 10.76
CA MET A 418 10.38 1.14 11.52
C MET A 418 10.17 1.15 13.03
N ILE A 419 9.19 1.90 13.53
CA ILE A 419 8.89 2.08 14.96
C ILE A 419 8.66 0.76 15.71
N PRO A 420 7.89 -0.23 15.19
CA PRO A 420 7.67 -1.48 15.86
C PRO A 420 8.96 -2.25 16.18
N ALA A 421 10.01 -2.11 15.35
CA ALA A 421 11.30 -2.72 15.62
C ALA A 421 11.95 -2.16 16.89
N VAL A 422 11.88 -0.84 17.08
CA VAL A 422 12.44 -0.15 18.25
C VAL A 422 11.66 -0.54 19.50
N TYR A 423 10.32 -0.57 19.42
CA TYR A 423 9.46 -0.97 20.53
C TYR A 423 9.77 -2.40 21.00
N TRP A 424 9.72 -3.38 20.09
CA TRP A 424 9.96 -4.78 20.46
C TRP A 424 11.41 -5.06 20.88
N ALA A 425 12.40 -4.39 20.27
CA ALA A 425 13.80 -4.51 20.74
C ALA A 425 13.94 -4.01 22.17
N SER A 426 13.29 -2.90 22.54
CA SER A 426 13.29 -2.38 23.90
C SER A 426 12.55 -3.31 24.87
N ALA A 427 11.43 -3.90 24.46
CA ALA A 427 10.67 -4.86 25.25
C ALA A 427 11.45 -6.15 25.49
N THR A 428 12.13 -6.68 24.46
CA THR A 428 12.96 -7.91 24.58
C THR A 428 14.12 -7.70 25.52
N ARG A 429 14.83 -6.56 25.43
CA ARG A 429 15.94 -6.22 26.34
C ARG A 429 15.48 -6.18 27.79
N ARG A 430 14.30 -5.59 28.06
CA ARG A 430 13.72 -5.52 29.40
C ARG A 430 13.35 -6.91 29.95
N ARG A 431 12.75 -7.77 29.12
CA ARG A 431 12.44 -9.15 29.53
C ARG A 431 13.67 -9.95 29.82
N ALA A 432 14.72 -9.82 29.01
CA ALA A 432 16.01 -10.47 29.25
C ALA A 432 16.67 -9.99 30.55
N ALA A 433 16.61 -8.68 30.84
CA ALA A 433 17.16 -8.11 32.07
C ALA A 433 16.35 -8.48 33.33
N ALA A 434 15.06 -8.84 33.17
CA ALA A 434 14.18 -9.24 34.26
C ALA A 434 14.10 -10.77 34.45
N ALA A 435 14.66 -11.56 33.52
CA ALA A 435 14.70 -12.99 33.66
C ALA A 435 15.59 -13.37 34.86
N PRO A 436 15.13 -14.23 35.77
CA PRO A 436 16.01 -14.72 36.84
C PRO A 436 17.22 -15.40 36.21
N VAL A 437 18.40 -15.07 36.71
CA VAL A 437 19.64 -15.76 36.32
C VAL A 437 19.49 -17.19 36.82
N VAL A 438 19.11 -18.13 35.97
CA VAL A 438 19.11 -19.54 36.27
C VAL A 438 20.58 -19.94 36.27
N LEU A 439 21.17 -20.01 37.47
CA LEU A 439 22.47 -20.61 37.66
C LEU A 439 22.29 -22.12 37.38
N VAL A 440 22.64 -22.52 36.18
CA VAL A 440 22.70 -23.95 35.87
C VAL A 440 23.90 -24.51 36.68
N PRO A 441 23.70 -25.50 37.59
CA PRO A 441 24.79 -26.12 38.30
C PRO A 441 25.82 -26.63 37.29
N VAL A 442 27.10 -26.37 37.60
CA VAL A 442 28.23 -26.78 36.72
C VAL A 442 28.16 -28.26 36.39
N ALA A 443 27.69 -29.08 37.33
CA ALA A 443 27.46 -30.52 37.14
C ALA A 443 26.52 -30.86 35.97
N LEU A 444 25.47 -30.08 35.73
CA LEU A 444 24.55 -30.28 34.59
C LEU A 444 25.16 -29.85 33.25
N ILE A 445 26.10 -28.92 33.30
CA ILE A 445 26.84 -28.50 32.10
C ILE A 445 27.87 -29.57 31.74
N GLU A 446 28.55 -30.16 32.75
CA GLU A 446 29.49 -31.24 32.53
C GLU A 446 28.80 -32.51 32.03
N GLU A 447 27.59 -32.83 32.53
CA GLU A 447 26.79 -33.96 32.07
C GLU A 447 26.30 -33.78 30.62
N ALA A 448 25.93 -32.55 30.24
CA ALA A 448 25.52 -32.20 28.86
C ALA A 448 26.69 -32.18 27.87
N LEU A 449 27.91 -31.92 28.34
CA LEU A 449 29.15 -31.94 27.57
C LEU A 449 29.87 -33.29 27.58
N ALA A 450 29.43 -34.27 28.42
CA ALA A 450 29.98 -35.62 28.44
C ALA A 450 29.80 -36.28 27.06
N PRO A 451 30.85 -36.90 26.50
CA PRO A 451 30.75 -37.56 25.22
C PRO A 451 29.71 -38.67 25.27
N THR A 452 28.74 -38.64 24.40
CA THR A 452 27.74 -39.71 24.26
C THR A 452 28.46 -41.06 24.07
N PRO A 453 28.14 -42.07 24.87
CA PRO A 453 28.77 -43.40 24.69
C PRO A 453 28.47 -43.92 23.30
N GLY A 454 29.54 -44.22 22.57
CA GLY A 454 29.47 -44.73 21.21
C GLY A 454 28.62 -46.01 21.14
N PRO A 455 27.99 -46.29 19.99
CA PRO A 455 27.12 -47.47 19.87
C PRO A 455 27.88 -48.75 20.24
N SER A 456 27.36 -49.48 21.23
CA SER A 456 27.92 -50.77 21.68
C SER A 456 27.96 -51.74 20.50
N VAL A 457 29.17 -52.19 20.15
CA VAL A 457 29.40 -53.23 19.12
C VAL A 457 28.80 -54.53 19.61
N VAL A 458 27.61 -54.87 19.16
CA VAL A 458 27.00 -56.18 19.39
C VAL A 458 27.82 -57.24 18.63
N LYS A 459 28.67 -57.99 19.29
CA LYS A 459 29.36 -59.12 18.72
C LYS A 459 28.36 -60.22 18.34
N LYS A 460 28.13 -60.38 17.03
CA LYS A 460 27.36 -61.46 16.43
C LYS A 460 28.08 -62.82 16.81
N LYS A 461 27.48 -63.61 17.67
CA LYS A 461 27.88 -65.01 17.88
C LYS A 461 27.71 -65.80 16.59
N LYS A 462 28.82 -66.27 15.99
CA LYS A 462 28.77 -67.23 14.89
C LYS A 462 28.18 -68.56 15.43
N ARG A 463 27.02 -68.96 14.93
CA ARG A 463 26.52 -70.32 15.01
C ARG A 463 27.36 -71.21 14.08
N LYS A 464 28.08 -72.18 14.63
CA LYS A 464 28.65 -73.33 13.90
C LYS A 464 27.50 -74.25 13.51
N LYS A 465 27.43 -74.62 12.27
CA LYS A 465 27.14 -75.94 11.78
C LYS A 465 28.17 -76.25 10.73
#